data_fc68b17859eb8cccab3b71344049fc00
#
_entry.id   fc68b17859eb8cccab3b71344049fc00
#
_cell.length_a   1.000
_cell.length_b   1.000
_cell.length_c   1.000
_cell.angle_alpha   90.00
_cell.angle_beta   90.00
_cell.angle_gamma   90.00
#
_symmetry.space_group_name_H-M   'P 1'
#
loop_
_entity.id
_entity.type
_entity.pdbx_description
1 polymer ?
#
loop_
_entity_poly.entity_id
_entity_poly.type
_entity_poly.pdbx_seq_one_letter_code
_entity_poly.pdbx_strand_id
1 'polypeptide(L)'
;MNVRVAIIASILLASAAPMARAETVEIVWGGGGTSTQQRQVAAGKIVEVCAKLPAGLKVEWSFEASGPTDFNIHYHEGKQAVFPAKMSQVARGQDTLQVEVEQHYCWMWSNKTLAPVVLQASFQR
;
A
#
# COMPACT_ATOMS: atom_id res chain seq x y z
N MET A 1 -31.41 13.40 -58.61
CA MET A 1 -31.18 12.25 -57.72
C MET A 1 -30.18 12.69 -56.65
N ASN A 2 -30.65 13.05 -55.47
CA ASN A 2 -29.81 13.60 -54.41
C ASN A 2 -29.40 12.48 -53.47
N VAL A 3 -28.12 12.08 -53.50
CA VAL A 3 -27.56 11.12 -52.58
C VAL A 3 -27.18 11.87 -51.29
N ARG A 4 -27.90 11.64 -50.22
CA ARG A 4 -27.51 12.13 -48.87
C ARG A 4 -26.50 11.16 -48.25
N VAL A 5 -25.25 11.57 -48.19
CA VAL A 5 -24.22 10.84 -47.45
C VAL A 5 -24.42 11.14 -45.97
N ALA A 6 -24.86 10.14 -45.21
CA ALA A 6 -24.92 10.23 -43.76
C ALA A 6 -23.51 9.95 -43.20
N ILE A 7 -22.90 10.96 -42.62
CA ILE A 7 -21.62 10.81 -41.89
C ILE A 7 -21.97 10.29 -40.49
N ILE A 8 -21.67 9.02 -40.24
CA ILE A 8 -21.78 8.42 -38.91
C ILE A 8 -20.51 8.81 -38.15
N ALA A 9 -20.62 9.76 -37.24
CA ALA A 9 -19.55 10.10 -36.34
C ALA A 9 -19.47 9.02 -35.23
N SER A 10 -18.46 8.16 -35.33
CA SER A 10 -18.13 7.18 -34.24
C SER A 10 -17.50 7.92 -33.08
N ILE A 11 -18.26 8.06 -32.02
CA ILE A 11 -17.75 8.58 -30.72
C ILE A 11 -16.97 7.45 -30.08
N LEU A 12 -15.64 7.52 -30.08
CA LEU A 12 -14.79 6.68 -29.26
C LEU A 12 -14.93 7.16 -27.80
N LEU A 13 -15.67 6.41 -27.00
CA LEU A 13 -15.62 6.56 -25.56
C LEU A 13 -14.27 6.01 -25.08
N ALA A 14 -13.35 6.91 -24.79
CA ALA A 14 -12.13 6.54 -24.05
C ALA A 14 -12.53 6.20 -22.61
N SER A 15 -12.59 4.91 -22.27
CA SER A 15 -12.74 4.47 -20.90
C SER A 15 -11.43 4.75 -20.16
N ALA A 16 -11.40 5.79 -19.31
CA ALA A 16 -10.30 6.01 -18.40
C ALA A 16 -10.29 4.85 -17.38
N ALA A 17 -9.25 3.99 -17.40
CA ALA A 17 -9.05 2.98 -16.40
C ALA A 17 -8.89 3.69 -15.02
N PRO A 18 -9.61 3.26 -13.95
CA PRO A 18 -9.44 3.86 -12.63
C PRO A 18 -8.00 3.65 -12.18
N MET A 19 -7.30 4.73 -11.81
CA MET A 19 -5.98 4.64 -11.19
C MET A 19 -6.11 3.85 -9.89
N ALA A 20 -5.21 2.85 -9.68
CA ALA A 20 -5.14 2.09 -8.45
C ALA A 20 -4.85 3.07 -7.29
N ARG A 21 -5.84 3.29 -6.41
CA ARG A 21 -5.64 4.06 -5.19
C ARG A 21 -5.17 3.11 -4.10
N ALA A 22 -4.17 3.54 -3.31
CA ALA A 22 -3.80 2.87 -2.09
C ALA A 22 -4.94 3.01 -1.08
N GLU A 23 -5.34 1.92 -0.45
CA GLU A 23 -6.11 1.96 0.78
C GLU A 23 -5.15 2.33 1.90
N THR A 24 -5.41 3.44 2.60
CA THR A 24 -4.59 3.89 3.72
C THR A 24 -5.33 3.68 5.04
N VAL A 25 -4.68 3.00 5.97
CA VAL A 25 -5.21 2.69 7.30
C VAL A 25 -4.26 3.27 8.34
N GLU A 26 -4.77 4.08 9.27
CA GLU A 26 -3.99 4.53 10.43
C GLU A 26 -3.96 3.45 11.51
N ILE A 27 -2.78 3.23 12.09
CA ILE A 27 -2.62 2.30 13.21
C ILE A 27 -3.33 2.85 14.44
N VAL A 28 -4.21 2.06 15.01
CA VAL A 28 -4.77 2.30 16.34
C VAL A 28 -4.05 1.36 17.30
N TRP A 29 -3.24 1.94 18.16
CA TRP A 29 -2.48 1.18 19.16
C TRP A 29 -3.40 0.73 20.30
N GLY A 30 -3.43 -0.57 20.54
CA GLY A 30 -4.13 -1.18 21.68
C GLY A 30 -3.34 -1.08 22.97
N GLY A 31 -3.89 -1.68 24.03
CA GLY A 31 -3.21 -1.84 25.30
C GLY A 31 -1.88 -2.59 25.13
N GLY A 32 -0.81 -2.10 25.77
CA GLY A 32 0.52 -2.67 25.62
C GLY A 32 1.25 -2.30 24.32
N GLY A 33 0.71 -1.37 23.53
CA GLY A 33 1.36 -0.86 22.32
C GLY A 33 1.33 -1.80 21.12
N THR A 34 0.31 -2.66 21.03
CA THR A 34 0.13 -3.62 19.94
C THR A 34 -0.91 -3.17 18.93
N SER A 35 -0.77 -3.58 17.68
CA SER A 35 -1.80 -3.44 16.66
C SER A 35 -1.71 -4.60 15.67
N THR A 36 -2.86 -5.11 15.25
CA THR A 36 -2.95 -6.17 14.24
C THR A 36 -3.92 -5.72 13.16
N GLN A 37 -3.53 -5.92 11.91
CA GLN A 37 -4.31 -5.60 10.74
C GLN A 37 -4.50 -6.84 9.89
N GLN A 38 -5.74 -7.06 9.43
CA GLN A 38 -6.05 -8.05 8.41
C GLN A 38 -6.72 -7.34 7.24
N ARG A 39 -6.16 -7.50 6.04
CA ARG A 39 -6.65 -6.84 4.83
C ARG A 39 -6.64 -7.79 3.65
N GLN A 40 -7.62 -7.65 2.78
CA GLN A 40 -7.59 -8.26 1.46
C GLN A 40 -7.08 -7.20 0.48
N VAL A 41 -6.00 -7.52 -0.22
CA VAL A 41 -5.43 -6.66 -1.25
C VAL A 41 -5.82 -7.21 -2.60
N ALA A 42 -6.73 -6.55 -3.28
CA ALA A 42 -7.20 -7.00 -4.60
C ALA A 42 -6.05 -6.98 -5.62
N ALA A 43 -6.21 -7.75 -6.70
CA ALA A 43 -5.25 -7.77 -7.80
C ALA A 43 -4.94 -6.36 -8.30
N GLY A 44 -3.65 -6.02 -8.42
CA GLY A 44 -3.18 -4.71 -8.88
C GLY A 44 -3.37 -3.57 -7.90
N LYS A 45 -3.78 -3.83 -6.64
CA LYS A 45 -4.04 -2.81 -5.64
C LYS A 45 -2.92 -2.71 -4.61
N ILE A 46 -2.99 -1.63 -3.82
CA ILE A 46 -2.03 -1.28 -2.79
C ILE A 46 -2.78 -1.03 -1.49
N VAL A 47 -2.21 -1.48 -0.38
CA VAL A 47 -2.63 -1.11 0.98
C VAL A 47 -1.45 -0.51 1.73
N GLU A 48 -1.73 0.53 2.50
CA GLU A 48 -0.77 1.17 3.39
C GLU A 48 -1.32 1.19 4.82
N VAL A 49 -0.48 0.82 5.77
CA VAL A 49 -0.76 0.91 7.20
C VAL A 49 0.23 1.90 7.79
N CYS A 50 -0.26 2.99 8.34
CA CYS A 50 0.57 4.14 8.68
C CYS A 50 0.43 4.56 10.14
N ALA A 51 1.46 5.19 10.68
CA ALA A 51 1.43 5.83 11.98
C ALA A 51 2.43 6.98 12.07
N LYS A 52 2.05 8.05 12.78
CA LYS A 52 2.99 9.07 13.19
C LYS A 52 3.83 8.53 14.36
N LEU A 53 5.14 8.50 14.18
CA LEU A 53 6.07 7.90 15.12
C LEU A 53 7.12 8.94 15.55
N PRO A 54 7.35 9.10 16.87
CA PRO A 54 8.40 9.99 17.37
C PRO A 54 9.79 9.38 17.19
N ALA A 55 10.79 10.25 17.09
CA ALA A 55 12.19 9.82 17.07
C ALA A 55 12.54 9.03 18.34
N GLY A 56 13.36 8.01 18.20
CA GLY A 56 13.81 7.13 19.30
C GLY A 56 12.93 5.91 19.54
N LEU A 57 11.74 5.86 18.97
CA LEU A 57 10.85 4.71 19.09
C LEU A 57 11.38 3.52 18.27
N LYS A 58 11.18 2.32 18.78
CA LYS A 58 11.35 1.07 18.04
C LYS A 58 9.99 0.44 17.80
N VAL A 59 9.74 0.03 16.56
CA VAL A 59 8.52 -0.71 16.20
C VAL A 59 8.92 -2.06 15.65
N GLU A 60 8.59 -3.12 16.38
CA GLU A 60 8.69 -4.48 15.86
C GLU A 60 7.50 -4.73 14.95
N TRP A 61 7.76 -5.23 13.77
CA TRP A 61 6.71 -5.52 12.80
C TRP A 61 6.90 -6.88 12.14
N SER A 62 5.79 -7.47 11.77
CA SER A 62 5.76 -8.71 11.00
C SER A 62 4.54 -8.74 10.10
N PHE A 63 4.64 -9.48 8.99
CA PHE A 63 3.49 -9.75 8.17
C PHE A 63 3.57 -11.12 7.51
N GLU A 64 2.40 -11.64 7.18
CA GLU A 64 2.20 -12.78 6.29
C GLU A 64 1.15 -12.43 5.24
N ALA A 65 1.41 -12.83 4.02
CA ALA A 65 0.51 -12.66 2.89
C ALA A 65 0.27 -14.02 2.21
N SER A 66 -0.92 -14.22 1.67
CA SER A 66 -1.28 -15.46 0.96
C SER A 66 -0.61 -15.60 -0.41
N GLY A 67 0.08 -14.57 -0.87
CA GLY A 67 0.83 -14.54 -2.12
C GLY A 67 1.91 -13.47 -2.09
N PRO A 68 2.77 -13.40 -3.12
CA PRO A 68 3.87 -12.45 -3.15
C PRO A 68 3.38 -11.01 -3.27
N THR A 69 4.04 -10.12 -2.54
CA THR A 69 3.81 -8.68 -2.57
C THR A 69 5.12 -7.93 -2.70
N ASP A 70 5.08 -6.75 -3.32
CA ASP A 70 6.15 -5.79 -3.13
C ASP A 70 5.88 -5.03 -1.84
N PHE A 71 6.87 -4.97 -0.98
CA PHE A 71 6.76 -4.38 0.34
C PHE A 71 7.77 -3.27 0.54
N ASN A 72 7.35 -2.21 1.24
CA ASN A 72 8.29 -1.21 1.74
C ASN A 72 7.77 -0.54 3.01
N ILE A 73 8.69 0.10 3.73
CA ILE A 73 8.39 1.10 4.73
C ILE A 73 8.89 2.42 4.18
N HIS A 74 8.07 3.46 4.22
CA HIS A 74 8.46 4.78 3.74
C HIS A 74 7.87 5.91 4.55
N TYR A 75 8.47 7.09 4.42
CA TYR A 75 7.92 8.37 4.79
C TYR A 75 8.28 9.42 3.74
N HIS A 76 7.59 10.54 3.74
CA HIS A 76 7.81 11.60 2.78
C HIS A 76 8.55 12.78 3.41
N GLU A 77 9.60 13.25 2.73
CA GLU A 77 10.28 14.52 2.98
C GLU A 77 10.05 15.43 1.78
N GLY A 78 9.12 16.38 1.90
CA GLY A 78 8.70 17.20 0.77
C GLY A 78 8.14 16.32 -0.36
N LYS A 79 8.76 16.36 -1.52
CA LYS A 79 8.36 15.56 -2.70
C LYS A 79 9.09 14.22 -2.81
N GLN A 80 10.01 13.93 -1.89
CA GLN A 80 10.80 12.70 -1.90
C GLN A 80 10.24 11.69 -0.91
N ALA A 81 10.28 10.41 -1.29
CA ALA A 81 10.03 9.30 -0.39
C ALA A 81 11.36 8.73 0.09
N VAL A 82 11.45 8.46 1.39
CA VAL A 82 12.59 7.81 2.03
C VAL A 82 12.15 6.41 2.46
N PHE A 83 12.94 5.40 2.14
CA PHE A 83 12.60 4.00 2.35
C PHE A 83 13.51 3.33 3.38
N PRO A 84 13.10 3.24 4.66
CA PRO A 84 13.83 2.44 5.67
C PRO A 84 13.91 0.95 5.35
N ALA A 85 12.93 0.40 4.64
CA ALA A 85 12.90 -0.99 4.20
C ALA A 85 12.26 -1.12 2.84
N LYS A 86 12.76 -2.05 2.03
CA LYS A 86 12.20 -2.34 0.70
C LYS A 86 12.48 -3.80 0.34
N MET A 87 11.44 -4.53 0.00
CA MET A 87 11.51 -5.94 -0.40
C MET A 87 10.62 -6.19 -1.61
N SER A 88 11.08 -7.05 -2.52
CA SER A 88 10.37 -7.36 -3.76
C SER A 88 9.86 -8.78 -3.74
N GLN A 89 8.59 -8.98 -4.11
CA GLN A 89 7.95 -10.29 -4.31
C GLN A 89 8.11 -11.20 -3.08
N VAL A 90 7.68 -10.70 -1.92
CA VAL A 90 7.74 -11.43 -0.64
C VAL A 90 6.34 -11.72 -0.10
N ALA A 91 6.17 -12.90 0.49
CA ALA A 91 4.92 -13.31 1.15
C ALA A 91 5.00 -13.18 2.68
N ARG A 92 6.14 -12.85 3.22
CA ARG A 92 6.36 -12.64 4.66
C ARG A 92 7.54 -11.71 4.91
N GLY A 93 7.54 -11.08 6.05
CA GLY A 93 8.65 -10.27 6.52
C GLY A 93 8.50 -9.98 8.00
N GLN A 94 9.62 -9.73 8.66
CA GLN A 94 9.68 -9.26 10.05
C GLN A 94 10.98 -8.54 10.29
N ASP A 95 10.92 -7.47 11.03
CA ASP A 95 12.10 -6.71 11.47
C ASP A 95 11.69 -5.70 12.54
N THR A 96 12.64 -4.89 12.96
CA THR A 96 12.45 -3.75 13.83
C THR A 96 12.74 -2.46 13.08
N LEU A 97 11.77 -1.54 13.07
CA LEU A 97 12.00 -0.19 12.59
C LEU A 97 12.55 0.67 13.73
N GLN A 98 13.77 1.15 13.57
CA GLN A 98 14.33 2.18 14.44
C GLN A 98 13.91 3.55 13.89
N VAL A 99 13.07 4.27 14.62
CA VAL A 99 12.61 5.61 14.22
C VAL A 99 13.68 6.63 14.55
N GLU A 100 14.38 7.13 13.54
CA GLU A 100 15.45 8.13 13.71
C GLU A 100 14.92 9.56 13.67
N VAL A 101 13.90 9.80 12.86
CA VAL A 101 13.25 11.11 12.72
C VAL A 101 11.75 10.97 12.95
N GLU A 102 11.13 11.95 13.61
CA GLU A 102 9.68 12.00 13.73
C GLU A 102 9.05 12.21 12.35
N GLN A 103 8.27 11.22 11.91
CA GLN A 103 7.61 11.23 10.62
C GLN A 103 6.32 10.37 10.65
N HIS A 104 5.51 10.53 9.63
CA HIS A 104 4.39 9.63 9.34
C HIS A 104 4.91 8.48 8.49
N TYR A 105 5.14 7.32 9.12
CA TYR A 105 5.66 6.12 8.48
C TYR A 105 4.53 5.25 7.97
N CYS A 106 4.69 4.72 6.77
CA CYS A 106 3.75 3.79 6.14
C CYS A 106 4.44 2.47 5.80
N TRP A 107 3.83 1.36 6.20
CA TRP A 107 4.11 0.03 5.70
C TRP A 107 3.19 -0.21 4.51
N MET A 108 3.76 -0.44 3.35
CA MET A 108 3.02 -0.54 2.09
C MET A 108 3.21 -1.91 1.44
N TRP A 109 2.11 -2.51 1.01
CA TRP A 109 2.08 -3.75 0.25
C TRP A 109 1.38 -3.53 -1.07
N SER A 110 2.04 -3.91 -2.16
CA SER A 110 1.49 -3.86 -3.52
C SER A 110 1.29 -5.26 -4.05
N ASN A 111 0.06 -5.59 -4.41
CA ASN A 111 -0.27 -6.85 -5.04
C ASN A 111 -0.21 -6.70 -6.56
N LYS A 112 0.86 -7.16 -7.18
CA LYS A 112 1.06 -7.15 -8.64
C LYS A 112 0.57 -8.44 -9.32
N THR A 113 -0.05 -9.35 -8.57
CA THR A 113 -0.58 -10.61 -9.11
C THR A 113 -1.98 -10.42 -9.69
N LEU A 114 -2.50 -11.44 -10.36
CA LEU A 114 -3.84 -11.44 -10.94
C LEU A 114 -4.94 -11.94 -9.99
N ALA A 115 -4.58 -12.28 -8.75
CA ALA A 115 -5.50 -12.78 -7.73
C ALA A 115 -5.42 -11.93 -6.46
N PRO A 116 -6.48 -11.88 -5.64
CA PRO A 116 -6.43 -11.22 -4.35
C PRO A 116 -5.40 -11.87 -3.42
N VAL A 117 -4.79 -11.06 -2.56
CA VAL A 117 -3.87 -11.50 -1.50
C VAL A 117 -4.47 -11.14 -0.15
N VAL A 118 -4.49 -12.09 0.78
CA VAL A 118 -4.87 -11.83 2.18
C VAL A 118 -3.62 -11.53 2.97
N LEU A 119 -3.61 -10.35 3.58
CA LEU A 119 -2.50 -9.81 4.36
C LEU A 119 -2.85 -9.81 5.84
N GLN A 120 -1.95 -10.32 6.68
CA GLN A 120 -1.96 -10.14 8.13
C GLN A 120 -0.68 -9.43 8.55
N ALA A 121 -0.82 -8.31 9.24
CA ALA A 121 0.31 -7.52 9.73
C ALA A 121 0.16 -7.24 11.22
N SER A 122 1.27 -7.31 11.95
CA SER A 122 1.33 -7.08 13.40
C SER A 122 2.43 -6.08 13.72
N PHE A 123 2.15 -5.24 14.69
CA PHE A 123 3.04 -4.15 15.12
C PHE A 123 3.10 -4.12 16.65
N GLN A 124 4.28 -3.85 17.19
CA GLN A 124 4.55 -3.70 18.60
C GLN A 124 5.48 -2.52 18.83
N ARG A 125 5.08 -1.58 19.71
CA ARG A 125 5.91 -0.43 20.12
C ARG A 125 6.15 -0.37 21.61
#